data_7da03ea335dac18a09cc5a4a7d3b6d32
#
_entry.id   7da03ea335dac18a09cc5a4a7d3b6d32
#
_cell.length_a   1.000
_cell.length_b   1.000
_cell.length_c   1.000
_cell.angle_alpha   90.00
_cell.angle_beta   90.00
_cell.angle_gamma   90.00
#
_symmetry.space_group_name_H-M   'P 1'
#
loop_
_entity.id
_entity.type
_entity.pdbx_description
1 polymer ?
#
loop_
_entity_poly.entity_id
_entity_poly.type
_entity_poly.pdbx_seq_one_letter_code
_entity_poly.pdbx_strand_id
1 'polypeptide(L)'
;MWSLIGTAGTVALIGAGLLARSSYERSCLVTDEFEIRSPKLEKEYTFAFLSDLHDNCFGDDQNVLLDAIEQARPDAVLIGGDMMVSKGRGDLDISLNLLRQLTARYPVYYGNGNHENRMNRERDVYGDRYDIY
;
A
#
# COMPACT_ATOMS: atom_id res chain seq x y z
N MET A 1 38.07 -15.15 -26.00
CA MET A 1 37.05 -15.97 -25.29
C MET A 1 36.90 -15.61 -23.81
N TRP A 2 37.96 -15.29 -23.11
CA TRP A 2 37.90 -14.92 -21.65
C TRP A 2 37.27 -13.55 -21.36
N SER A 3 37.33 -12.55 -22.26
CA SER A 3 36.75 -11.24 -22.06
C SER A 3 35.21 -11.23 -22.11
N LEU A 4 34.59 -12.07 -22.91
CA LEU A 4 33.13 -12.20 -23.00
C LEU A 4 32.51 -12.84 -21.77
N ILE A 5 33.21 -13.77 -21.14
CA ILE A 5 32.77 -14.43 -19.89
C ILE A 5 32.81 -13.43 -18.73
N GLY A 6 33.88 -12.61 -18.68
CA GLY A 6 33.99 -11.56 -17.66
C GLY A 6 32.91 -10.51 -17.74
N THR A 7 32.58 -10.02 -18.95
CA THR A 7 31.51 -9.02 -19.15
C THR A 7 30.13 -9.58 -18.85
N ALA A 8 29.84 -10.83 -19.23
CA ALA A 8 28.53 -11.45 -18.91
C ALA A 8 28.36 -11.64 -17.39
N GLY A 9 29.42 -12.04 -16.69
CA GLY A 9 29.41 -12.19 -15.23
C GLY A 9 29.16 -10.84 -14.51
N THR A 10 29.84 -9.79 -14.96
CA THR A 10 29.65 -8.43 -14.39
C THR A 10 28.23 -7.91 -14.61
N VAL A 11 27.66 -8.07 -15.81
CA VAL A 11 26.29 -7.65 -16.11
C VAL A 11 25.27 -8.42 -15.25
N ALA A 12 25.47 -9.73 -15.07
CA ALA A 12 24.60 -10.54 -14.22
C ALA A 12 24.65 -10.12 -12.74
N LEU A 13 25.84 -9.80 -12.21
CA LEU A 13 25.97 -9.31 -10.83
C LEU A 13 25.32 -7.94 -10.62
N ILE A 14 25.49 -7.01 -11.58
CA ILE A 14 24.83 -5.71 -11.52
C ILE A 14 23.32 -5.90 -11.59
N GLY A 15 22.82 -6.73 -12.50
CA GLY A 15 21.40 -7.03 -12.61
C GLY A 15 20.81 -7.64 -11.33
N ALA A 16 21.50 -8.59 -10.72
CA ALA A 16 21.09 -9.19 -9.45
C ALA A 16 21.08 -8.15 -8.31
N GLY A 17 22.10 -7.28 -8.25
CA GLY A 17 22.16 -6.17 -7.28
C GLY A 17 21.01 -5.18 -7.43
N LEU A 18 20.66 -4.79 -8.66
CA LEU A 18 19.54 -3.90 -8.93
C LEU A 18 18.19 -4.53 -8.57
N LEU A 19 18.01 -5.82 -8.85
CA LEU A 19 16.80 -6.55 -8.47
C LEU A 19 16.66 -6.68 -6.95
N ALA A 20 17.76 -7.02 -6.26
CA ALA A 20 17.77 -7.09 -4.81
C ALA A 20 17.46 -5.74 -4.17
N ARG A 21 18.06 -4.66 -4.68
CA ARG A 21 17.77 -3.29 -4.23
C ARG A 21 16.33 -2.91 -4.48
N SER A 22 15.79 -3.14 -5.67
CA SER A 22 14.39 -2.88 -6.01
C SER A 22 13.42 -3.67 -5.12
N SER A 23 13.75 -4.93 -4.80
CA SER A 23 12.95 -5.74 -3.88
C SER A 23 12.97 -5.18 -2.46
N TYR A 24 14.14 -4.75 -1.99
CA TYR A 24 14.31 -4.14 -0.68
C TYR A 24 13.54 -2.82 -0.58
N GLU A 25 13.69 -1.92 -1.57
CA GLU A 25 12.99 -0.62 -1.58
C GLU A 25 11.46 -0.78 -1.55
N ARG A 26 10.91 -1.81 -2.20
CA ARG A 26 9.47 -2.12 -2.15
C ARG A 26 8.99 -2.65 -0.81
N SER A 27 9.87 -3.18 0.03
CA SER A 27 9.56 -3.68 1.36
C SER A 27 9.75 -2.63 2.47
N CYS A 28 10.34 -1.48 2.13
CA CYS A 28 10.56 -0.40 3.09
C CYS A 28 9.38 0.57 3.08
N LEU A 29 8.79 0.78 4.25
CA LEU A 29 7.83 1.87 4.45
C LEU A 29 8.58 3.20 4.54
N VAL A 30 8.12 4.18 3.78
CA VAL A 30 8.59 5.57 3.86
C VAL A 30 7.38 6.46 4.17
N THR A 31 7.54 7.36 5.12
CA THR A 31 6.53 8.35 5.47
C THR A 31 6.97 9.71 4.95
N ASP A 32 6.14 10.33 4.13
CA ASP A 32 6.31 11.69 3.66
C ASP A 32 5.32 12.60 4.37
N GLU A 33 5.76 13.78 4.79
CA GLU A 33 4.93 14.77 5.46
C GLU A 33 4.68 15.98 4.56
N PHE A 34 3.42 16.39 4.46
CA PHE A 34 3.01 17.54 3.67
C PHE A 34 2.17 18.48 4.53
N GLU A 35 2.49 19.76 4.52
CA GLU A 35 1.70 20.78 5.18
C GLU A 35 0.86 21.58 4.15
N ILE A 36 -0.46 21.62 4.36
CA ILE A 36 -1.38 22.43 3.54
C ILE A 36 -2.01 23.50 4.42
N ARG A 37 -1.71 24.77 4.13
CA ARG A 37 -2.26 25.91 4.86
C ARG A 37 -3.50 26.44 4.19
N SER A 38 -4.56 26.64 4.97
CA SER A 38 -5.80 27.23 4.49
C SER A 38 -6.37 28.20 5.53
N PRO A 39 -6.72 29.45 5.14
CA PRO A 39 -7.36 30.39 6.07
C PRO A 39 -8.78 29.98 6.46
N LYS A 40 -9.33 28.92 5.87
CA LYS A 40 -10.65 28.37 6.19
C LYS A 40 -10.62 27.38 7.35
N LEU A 41 -9.45 26.97 7.79
CA LEU A 41 -9.30 26.03 8.91
C LEU A 41 -9.11 26.82 10.20
N GLU A 42 -9.92 26.49 11.20
CA GLU A 42 -9.87 27.12 12.53
C GLU A 42 -8.85 26.45 13.44
N LYS A 43 -8.43 25.24 13.13
CA LYS A 43 -7.42 24.47 13.87
C LYS A 43 -6.62 23.60 12.93
N GLU A 44 -5.53 23.05 13.43
CA GLU A 44 -4.74 22.05 12.73
C GLU A 44 -5.45 20.69 12.75
N TYR A 45 -5.34 19.98 11.64
CA TYR A 45 -5.78 18.60 11.48
C TYR A 45 -4.65 17.79 10.86
N THR A 46 -4.45 16.60 11.36
CA THR A 46 -3.51 15.65 10.81
C THR A 46 -4.27 14.50 10.15
N PHE A 47 -3.94 14.17 8.92
CA PHE A 47 -4.51 13.05 8.21
C PHE A 47 -3.40 12.08 7.81
N ALA A 48 -3.60 10.78 8.06
CA ALA A 48 -2.81 9.76 7.42
C ALA A 48 -3.46 9.42 6.07
N PHE A 49 -2.69 9.49 4.98
CA PHE A 49 -3.16 9.14 3.64
C PHE A 49 -2.50 7.86 3.17
N LEU A 50 -3.30 6.87 2.79
CA LEU A 50 -2.87 5.57 2.27
C LEU A 50 -3.44 5.38 0.87
N SER A 51 -2.63 4.87 -0.05
CA SER A 51 -3.07 4.50 -1.40
C SER A 51 -2.16 3.41 -1.96
N ASP A 52 -2.67 2.62 -2.91
CA ASP A 52 -1.88 1.69 -3.71
C ASP A 52 -1.09 0.66 -2.88
N LEU A 53 -1.68 0.13 -1.83
CA LEU A 53 -1.05 -0.88 -0.99
C LEU A 53 -0.83 -2.19 -1.76
N HIS A 54 -1.77 -2.56 -2.66
CA HIS A 54 -1.69 -3.73 -3.53
C HIS A 54 -1.33 -5.03 -2.80
N ASP A 55 -2.04 -5.31 -1.68
CA ASP A 55 -1.80 -6.46 -0.80
C ASP A 55 -0.38 -6.52 -0.21
N ASN A 56 0.37 -5.42 -0.25
CA ASN A 56 1.68 -5.36 0.38
C ASN A 56 1.54 -5.36 1.92
N CYS A 57 2.47 -6.02 2.59
CA CYS A 57 2.46 -6.12 4.04
C CYS A 57 3.77 -5.53 4.59
N PHE A 58 3.65 -4.53 5.47
CA PHE A 58 4.77 -3.90 6.14
C PHE A 58 4.91 -4.43 7.56
N GLY A 59 5.80 -5.40 7.71
CA GLY A 59 5.98 -6.15 8.95
C GLY A 59 4.90 -7.23 9.15
N ASP A 60 4.92 -7.87 10.30
CA ASP A 60 3.92 -8.88 10.63
C ASP A 60 2.57 -8.20 10.89
N ASP A 61 1.55 -8.62 10.14
CA ASP A 61 0.18 -8.13 10.32
C ASP A 61 0.04 -6.60 10.21
N GLN A 62 0.84 -6.00 9.30
CA GLN A 62 0.91 -4.54 9.07
C GLN A 62 1.43 -3.71 10.26
N ASN A 63 2.10 -4.32 11.22
CA ASN A 63 2.53 -3.62 12.44
C ASN A 63 3.40 -2.38 12.16
N VAL A 64 4.31 -2.44 11.18
CA VAL A 64 5.19 -1.31 10.83
C VAL A 64 4.38 -0.14 10.27
N LEU A 65 3.37 -0.41 9.44
CA LEU A 65 2.48 0.62 8.90
C LEU A 65 1.58 1.20 10.00
N LEU A 66 1.02 0.35 10.85
CA LEU A 66 0.16 0.79 11.96
C LEU A 66 0.92 1.63 12.97
N ASP A 67 2.15 1.26 13.31
CA ASP A 67 3.03 2.02 14.21
C ASP A 67 3.36 3.40 13.62
N ALA A 68 3.62 3.49 12.31
CA ALA A 68 3.86 4.76 11.64
C ALA A 68 2.63 5.68 11.67
N ILE A 69 1.44 5.12 11.45
CA ILE A 69 0.17 5.87 11.57
C ILE A 69 -0.05 6.34 13.00
N GLU A 70 0.18 5.48 13.99
CA GLU A 70 0.00 5.82 15.41
C GLU A 70 0.98 6.94 15.84
N GLN A 71 2.22 6.91 15.36
CA GLN A 71 3.20 7.97 15.61
C GLN A 71 2.78 9.32 15.03
N ALA A 72 2.13 9.33 13.87
CA ALA A 72 1.59 10.54 13.26
C ALA A 72 0.38 11.12 14.03
N ARG A 73 -0.30 10.34 14.88
CA ARG A 73 -1.49 10.71 15.66
C ARG A 73 -2.57 11.39 14.81
N PRO A 74 -3.04 10.76 13.73
CA PRO A 74 -3.97 11.42 12.83
C PRO A 74 -5.36 11.59 13.47
N ASP A 75 -6.03 12.68 13.10
CA ASP A 75 -7.47 12.89 13.40
C ASP A 75 -8.35 11.94 12.58
N ALA A 76 -7.89 11.53 11.39
CA ALA A 76 -8.55 10.55 10.55
C ALA A 76 -7.57 9.91 9.55
N VAL A 77 -7.95 8.75 9.01
CA VAL A 77 -7.23 8.06 7.93
C VAL A 77 -8.02 8.21 6.64
N LEU A 78 -7.34 8.65 5.59
CA LEU A 78 -7.89 8.78 4.25
C LEU A 78 -7.28 7.67 3.38
N ILE A 79 -8.12 6.91 2.69
CA ILE A 79 -7.69 5.83 1.81
C ILE A 79 -8.08 6.18 0.37
N GLY A 80 -7.09 6.26 -0.50
CA GLY A 80 -7.25 6.61 -1.91
C GLY A 80 -7.57 5.44 -2.83
N GLY A 81 -7.74 4.22 -2.26
CA GLY A 81 -8.05 3.00 -3.00
C GLY A 81 -6.82 2.19 -3.38
N ASP A 82 -7.05 1.15 -4.20
CA ASP A 82 -6.06 0.18 -4.65
C ASP A 82 -5.31 -0.49 -3.48
N MET A 83 -6.04 -0.76 -2.41
CA MET A 83 -5.49 -1.41 -1.22
C MET A 83 -5.21 -2.89 -1.47
N MET A 84 -5.91 -3.50 -2.41
CA MET A 84 -5.79 -4.89 -2.81
C MET A 84 -5.56 -5.04 -4.32
N VAL A 85 -5.21 -6.25 -4.77
CA VAL A 85 -5.05 -6.58 -6.19
C VAL A 85 -6.23 -7.38 -6.69
N SER A 86 -6.96 -6.86 -7.68
CA SER A 86 -8.11 -7.57 -8.27
C SER A 86 -7.71 -8.73 -9.17
N LYS A 87 -6.47 -8.81 -9.68
CA LYS A 87 -6.02 -9.86 -10.58
C LYS A 87 -5.65 -11.12 -9.80
N GLY A 88 -6.21 -12.28 -10.24
CA GLY A 88 -5.96 -13.57 -9.61
C GLY A 88 -6.90 -13.86 -8.45
N ARG A 89 -6.52 -14.81 -7.61
CA ARG A 89 -7.23 -15.12 -6.36
C ARG A 89 -6.64 -14.29 -5.21
N GLY A 90 -6.52 -12.97 -5.40
CA GLY A 90 -6.00 -12.08 -4.37
C GLY A 90 -6.67 -12.38 -3.02
N ASP A 91 -5.85 -12.53 -2.02
CA ASP A 91 -6.32 -12.72 -0.66
C ASP A 91 -6.74 -11.35 -0.13
N LEU A 92 -8.03 -11.15 0.10
CA LEU A 92 -8.53 -9.90 0.68
C LEU A 92 -8.18 -9.75 2.16
N ASP A 93 -7.67 -10.81 2.79
CA ASP A 93 -7.47 -10.84 4.24
C ASP A 93 -6.46 -9.77 4.70
N ILE A 94 -5.43 -9.51 3.91
CA ILE A 94 -4.41 -8.48 4.23
C ILE A 94 -5.06 -7.09 4.32
N SER A 95 -5.77 -6.67 3.29
CA SER A 95 -6.40 -5.35 3.24
C SER A 95 -7.58 -5.24 4.20
N LEU A 96 -8.42 -6.29 4.32
CA LEU A 96 -9.53 -6.32 5.28
C LEU A 96 -9.06 -6.29 6.73
N ASN A 97 -7.99 -6.99 7.05
CA ASN A 97 -7.43 -6.96 8.40
C ASN A 97 -6.88 -5.58 8.76
N LEU A 98 -6.15 -4.95 7.83
CA LEU A 98 -5.70 -3.56 8.00
C LEU A 98 -6.89 -2.62 8.23
N LEU A 99 -7.94 -2.71 7.41
CA LEU A 99 -9.13 -1.86 7.54
C LEU A 99 -9.83 -2.05 8.88
N ARG A 100 -9.96 -3.30 9.37
CA ARG A 100 -10.52 -3.56 10.70
C ARG A 100 -9.70 -2.92 11.81
N GLN A 101 -8.38 -2.99 11.73
CA GLN A 101 -7.50 -2.38 12.72
C GLN A 101 -7.55 -0.85 12.68
N LEU A 102 -7.63 -0.25 11.49
CA LEU A 102 -7.74 1.20 11.35
C LEU A 102 -9.10 1.72 11.83
N THR A 103 -10.21 1.09 11.43
CA THR A 103 -11.56 1.53 11.81
C THR A 103 -11.84 1.34 13.31
N ALA A 104 -11.13 0.43 13.97
CA ALA A 104 -11.21 0.30 15.43
C ALA A 104 -10.55 1.46 16.19
N ARG A 105 -9.67 2.23 15.55
CA ARG A 105 -8.85 3.27 16.19
C ARG A 105 -9.14 4.67 15.69
N TYR A 106 -9.52 4.83 14.41
CA TYR A 106 -9.65 6.12 13.74
C TYR A 106 -10.92 6.22 12.92
N PRO A 107 -11.45 7.42 12.68
CA PRO A 107 -12.36 7.67 11.56
C PRO A 107 -11.62 7.37 10.25
N VAL A 108 -12.20 6.52 9.39
CA VAL A 108 -11.61 6.13 8.10
C VAL A 108 -12.53 6.57 6.97
N TYR A 109 -11.97 7.25 5.99
CA TYR A 109 -12.66 7.65 4.76
C TYR A 109 -12.02 6.90 3.60
N TYR A 110 -12.81 6.07 2.92
CA TYR A 110 -12.34 5.18 1.87
C TYR A 110 -12.85 5.60 0.50
N GLY A 111 -11.94 5.81 -0.44
CA GLY A 111 -12.23 5.95 -1.86
C GLY A 111 -11.85 4.70 -2.62
N ASN A 112 -12.70 4.24 -3.52
CA ASN A 112 -12.39 3.07 -4.36
C ASN A 112 -11.37 3.43 -5.44
N GLY A 113 -10.31 2.63 -5.56
CA GLY A 113 -9.37 2.67 -6.66
C GLY A 113 -9.86 1.86 -7.87
N ASN A 114 -8.98 1.65 -8.84
CA ASN A 114 -9.33 0.90 -10.05
C ASN A 114 -9.46 -0.61 -9.81
N HIS A 115 -8.78 -1.16 -8.82
CA HIS A 115 -8.89 -2.58 -8.45
C HIS A 115 -10.24 -2.88 -7.80
N GLU A 116 -10.69 -2.08 -6.84
CA GLU A 116 -12.00 -2.18 -6.21
C GLU A 116 -13.12 -2.01 -7.24
N ASN A 117 -13.02 -0.97 -8.07
CA ASN A 117 -13.99 -0.72 -9.13
C ASN A 117 -14.04 -1.84 -10.18
N ARG A 118 -12.93 -2.53 -10.43
CA ARG A 118 -12.91 -3.69 -11.32
C ARG A 118 -13.68 -4.85 -10.73
N MET A 119 -13.47 -5.17 -9.45
CA MET A 119 -14.24 -6.23 -8.78
C MET A 119 -15.75 -5.97 -8.84
N ASN A 120 -16.15 -4.71 -8.63
CA ASN A 120 -17.56 -4.33 -8.69
C ASN A 120 -18.14 -4.48 -10.10
N ARG A 121 -17.39 -4.16 -11.15
CA ARG A 121 -17.85 -4.23 -12.55
C ARG A 121 -17.81 -5.63 -13.14
N GLU A 122 -16.84 -6.44 -12.77
CA GLU A 122 -16.57 -7.75 -13.32
C GLU A 122 -17.02 -8.86 -12.33
N ARG A 123 -18.27 -8.75 -11.81
CA ARG A 123 -18.82 -9.68 -10.81
C ARG A 123 -18.94 -11.11 -11.33
N ASP A 124 -19.06 -11.32 -12.61
CA ASP A 124 -19.01 -12.62 -13.28
C ASP A 124 -17.67 -13.34 -13.10
N VAL A 125 -16.59 -12.57 -12.93
CA VAL A 125 -15.22 -13.06 -12.69
C VAL A 125 -14.90 -13.16 -11.20
N TYR A 126 -15.27 -12.14 -10.42
CA TYR A 126 -14.87 -11.98 -9.02
C TYR A 126 -15.93 -12.40 -8.00
N GLY A 127 -17.18 -12.66 -8.45
CA GLY A 127 -18.29 -13.02 -7.57
C GLY A 127 -18.64 -11.89 -6.61
N ASP A 128 -18.98 -12.25 -5.37
CA ASP A 128 -19.42 -11.32 -4.32
C ASP A 128 -18.25 -10.71 -3.52
N ARG A 129 -17.03 -10.82 -4.02
CA ARG A 129 -15.84 -10.31 -3.30
C ARG A 129 -15.89 -8.83 -2.99
N TYR A 130 -16.47 -8.02 -3.89
CA TYR A 130 -16.65 -6.60 -3.65
C TYR A 130 -17.60 -6.31 -2.49
N ASP A 131 -18.60 -7.14 -2.27
CA ASP A 131 -19.59 -6.92 -1.20
C ASP A 131 -19.03 -7.28 0.19
N ILE A 132 -17.93 -8.03 0.22
CA ILE A 132 -17.21 -8.39 1.46
C ILE A 132 -16.23 -7.27 1.83
N TYR A 133 -15.71 -6.56 0.83
CA TYR A 133 -14.77 -5.46 0.99
C TYR A 133 -15.46 -4.14 1.36
#